data_15742659f3f1fd985c5a130e716ebb80
#
_entry.id   15742659f3f1fd985c5a130e716ebb80
#
_cell.length_a   1.000
_cell.length_b   1.000
_cell.length_c   1.000
_cell.angle_alpha   90.00
_cell.angle_beta   90.00
_cell.angle_gamma   90.00
#
_symmetry.space_group_name_H-M   'P 1'
#
loop_
_entity.id
_entity.type
_entity.pdbx_description
1 polymer ?
#
loop_
_entity_poly.entity_id
_entity_poly.type
_entity_poly.pdbx_seq_one_letter_code
_entity_poly.pdbx_strand_id
1 'polypeptide(L)'
;MTAAASELGAREPHVPLGELPNEPGLYAFWPKDAGVTAALGLEDVPGAVPLGERVLYIGKAEDSLMSRVGSTHLADGKTGNSTVRRTLAALLDMDSCPRPNNISSPTHGQLLDLTSHYGLEGAEEGRLTEWMTENLVIRVAPSDWTPLEDLERAVGAVLCPPLDQAKKPLWGPNPWRQPVSCARERLRLRARRKAGLE
;
A
#
# COMPACT_ATOMS: atom_id res chain seq x y z
N MET A 1 8.25 19.83 -12.20
CA MET A 1 8.33 18.69 -11.26
C MET A 1 8.48 19.28 -9.87
N THR A 2 7.68 18.89 -8.89
CA THR A 2 7.80 19.39 -7.52
C THR A 2 9.08 18.85 -6.86
N ALA A 3 9.68 19.54 -5.89
CA ALA A 3 10.83 19.04 -5.13
C ALA A 3 10.54 17.66 -4.54
N ALA A 4 9.36 17.46 -3.93
CA ALA A 4 8.92 16.18 -3.39
C ALA A 4 8.86 15.06 -4.45
N ALA A 5 8.44 15.35 -5.70
CA ALA A 5 8.43 14.35 -6.77
C ALA A 5 9.86 13.97 -7.20
N SER A 6 10.80 14.92 -7.18
CA SER A 6 12.21 14.65 -7.43
C SER A 6 12.82 13.78 -6.31
N GLU A 7 12.52 14.10 -5.07
CA GLU A 7 13.04 13.43 -3.87
C GLU A 7 12.51 11.99 -3.74
N LEU A 8 11.19 11.81 -3.89
CA LEU A 8 10.58 10.47 -3.86
C LEU A 8 10.82 9.66 -5.13
N GLY A 9 11.06 10.31 -6.26
CA GLY A 9 11.33 9.68 -7.56
C GLY A 9 12.79 9.26 -7.76
N ALA A 10 13.72 9.76 -6.96
CA ALA A 10 15.11 9.31 -7.00
C ALA A 10 15.26 7.92 -6.35
N ARG A 11 16.20 7.07 -6.81
CA ARG A 11 16.40 5.73 -6.24
C ARG A 11 17.12 5.75 -4.90
N GLU A 12 17.93 6.75 -4.63
CA GLU A 12 18.71 6.88 -3.38
C GLU A 12 18.76 8.33 -2.89
N PRO A 13 18.94 8.57 -1.58
CA PRO A 13 19.07 7.59 -0.49
C PRO A 13 17.69 7.04 -0.04
N HIS A 14 17.66 5.83 0.49
CA HIS A 14 16.51 5.30 1.23
C HIS A 14 16.71 5.52 2.73
N VAL A 15 15.59 5.61 3.46
CA VAL A 15 15.62 5.87 4.91
C VAL A 15 15.41 4.55 5.65
N PRO A 16 16.34 4.17 6.53
CA PRO A 16 16.13 3.04 7.44
C PRO A 16 14.90 3.26 8.32
N LEU A 17 14.18 2.19 8.66
CA LEU A 17 12.96 2.29 9.46
C LEU A 17 13.17 3.02 10.80
N GLY A 18 14.31 2.81 11.46
CA GLY A 18 14.65 3.47 12.72
C GLY A 18 15.02 4.95 12.61
N GLU A 19 15.14 5.48 11.40
CA GLU A 19 15.53 6.87 11.11
C GLU A 19 14.37 7.67 10.49
N LEU A 20 13.16 7.12 10.46
CA LEU A 20 12.00 7.82 9.96
C LEU A 20 11.70 9.07 10.80
N PRO A 21 11.50 10.24 10.17
CA PRO A 21 11.23 11.46 10.90
C PRO A 21 9.85 11.44 11.57
N ASN A 22 9.75 12.08 12.73
CA ASN A 22 8.49 12.23 13.46
C ASN A 22 7.82 13.55 13.10
N GLU A 23 7.59 13.74 11.81
CA GLU A 23 6.96 14.94 11.24
C GLU A 23 6.07 14.56 10.05
N PRO A 24 5.16 15.46 9.62
CA PRO A 24 4.32 15.24 8.44
C PRO A 24 5.13 15.12 7.15
N GLY A 25 4.55 14.49 6.13
CA GLY A 25 5.16 14.44 4.82
C GLY A 25 4.62 13.34 3.92
N LEU A 26 5.28 13.16 2.80
CA LEU A 26 5.03 12.07 1.87
C LEU A 26 6.04 10.94 2.09
N TYR A 27 5.62 9.73 1.75
CA TYR A 27 6.49 8.57 1.72
C TYR A 27 6.23 7.73 0.47
N ALA A 28 7.23 6.96 0.08
CA ALA A 28 7.15 6.05 -1.05
C ALA A 28 7.78 4.70 -0.70
N PHE A 29 7.16 3.62 -1.21
CA PHE A 29 7.74 2.29 -1.21
C PHE A 29 8.28 1.97 -2.59
N TRP A 30 9.52 1.55 -2.64
CA TRP A 30 10.21 1.10 -3.82
C TRP A 30 10.53 -0.38 -3.73
N PRO A 31 10.57 -1.11 -4.86
CA PRO A 31 11.12 -2.45 -4.87
C PRO A 31 12.62 -2.40 -4.61
N LYS A 32 13.13 -3.32 -3.82
CA LYS A 32 14.56 -3.44 -3.55
C LYS A 32 15.34 -3.83 -4.81
N ASP A 33 14.74 -4.70 -5.63
CA ASP A 33 15.27 -5.15 -6.90
C ASP A 33 14.13 -5.57 -7.87
N ALA A 34 14.51 -5.97 -9.08
CA ALA A 34 13.55 -6.39 -10.12
C ALA A 34 12.78 -7.69 -9.78
N GLY A 35 13.35 -8.57 -8.94
CA GLY A 35 12.68 -9.80 -8.52
C GLY A 35 11.42 -9.53 -7.71
N VAL A 36 11.35 -8.40 -7.01
CA VAL A 36 10.17 -7.97 -6.24
C VAL A 36 8.98 -7.72 -7.16
N THR A 37 9.19 -7.06 -8.29
CA THR A 37 8.10 -6.77 -9.25
C THR A 37 7.62 -8.03 -9.95
N ALA A 38 8.52 -8.95 -10.26
CA ALA A 38 8.18 -10.27 -10.79
C ALA A 38 7.33 -11.08 -9.79
N ALA A 39 7.73 -11.11 -8.51
CA ALA A 39 6.98 -11.78 -7.45
C ALA A 39 5.56 -11.22 -7.26
N LEU A 40 5.34 -9.94 -7.56
CA LEU A 40 4.02 -9.30 -7.52
C LEU A 40 3.17 -9.57 -8.78
N GLY A 41 3.73 -10.22 -9.82
CA GLY A 41 3.01 -10.50 -11.08
C GLY A 41 2.62 -9.24 -11.85
N LEU A 42 3.39 -8.18 -11.73
CA LEU A 42 3.08 -6.86 -12.34
C LEU A 42 3.91 -6.56 -13.59
N GLU A 43 4.85 -7.42 -13.98
CA GLU A 43 5.76 -7.18 -15.10
C GLU A 43 5.09 -7.30 -16.47
N ASP A 44 4.21 -8.28 -16.62
CA ASP A 44 3.56 -8.64 -17.90
C ASP A 44 2.21 -7.93 -18.11
N VAL A 45 2.00 -6.78 -17.49
CA VAL A 45 0.73 -6.04 -17.65
C VAL A 45 0.74 -5.31 -19.01
N PRO A 46 -0.21 -5.61 -19.91
CA PRO A 46 -0.25 -4.99 -21.24
C PRO A 46 -0.34 -3.45 -21.16
N GLY A 47 0.51 -2.78 -21.91
CA GLY A 47 0.57 -1.31 -21.92
C GLY A 47 1.31 -0.68 -20.73
N ALA A 48 1.83 -1.49 -19.81
CA ALA A 48 2.67 -1.04 -18.72
C ALA A 48 4.12 -0.83 -19.17
N VAL A 49 4.78 0.16 -18.60
CA VAL A 49 6.24 0.35 -18.74
C VAL A 49 6.92 -0.55 -17.71
N PRO A 50 8.09 -1.17 -18.03
CA PRO A 50 8.77 -2.03 -17.06
C PRO A 50 8.91 -1.40 -15.68
N LEU A 51 8.55 -2.17 -14.63
CA LEU A 51 8.50 -1.68 -13.24
C LEU A 51 9.85 -1.64 -12.54
N GLY A 52 10.88 -2.28 -13.12
CA GLY A 52 12.16 -2.60 -12.45
C GLY A 52 12.86 -1.47 -11.68
N GLU A 53 12.45 -0.22 -11.91
CA GLU A 53 13.02 0.96 -11.24
C GLU A 53 11.94 2.01 -10.90
N ARG A 54 10.71 1.58 -10.62
CA ARG A 54 9.61 2.51 -10.31
C ARG A 54 9.16 2.41 -8.88
N VAL A 55 8.74 3.54 -8.34
CA VAL A 55 8.01 3.61 -7.09
C VAL A 55 6.74 2.73 -7.19
N LEU A 56 6.53 1.88 -6.19
CA LEU A 56 5.35 1.00 -6.13
C LEU A 56 4.14 1.68 -5.52
N TYR A 57 4.35 2.49 -4.51
CA TYR A 57 3.29 3.15 -3.74
C TYR A 57 3.76 4.49 -3.21
N ILE A 58 2.86 5.47 -3.19
CA ILE A 58 3.05 6.76 -2.53
C ILE A 58 1.90 6.94 -1.53
N GLY A 59 2.20 7.56 -0.40
CA GLY A 59 1.22 7.92 0.59
C GLY A 59 1.64 9.14 1.37
N LYS A 60 0.71 9.63 2.19
CA LYS A 60 0.92 10.78 3.07
C LYS A 60 0.80 10.39 4.54
N ALA A 61 1.50 11.12 5.38
CA ALA A 61 1.40 11.12 6.83
C ALA A 61 1.04 12.53 7.29
N GLU A 62 -0.16 12.71 7.81
CA GLU A 62 -0.64 14.03 8.23
C GLU A 62 0.07 14.53 9.51
N ASP A 63 0.47 13.59 10.39
CA ASP A 63 1.07 13.91 11.67
C ASP A 63 2.53 13.44 11.75
N SER A 64 2.82 12.19 11.39
CA SER A 64 4.12 11.57 11.61
C SER A 64 4.41 10.46 10.59
N LEU A 65 5.49 10.63 9.84
CA LEU A 65 6.03 9.62 8.93
C LEU A 65 6.42 8.34 9.69
N MET A 66 7.05 8.47 10.86
CA MET A 66 7.39 7.32 11.70
C MET A 66 6.15 6.53 12.11
N SER A 67 5.11 7.21 12.59
CA SER A 67 3.86 6.55 13.01
C SER A 67 3.15 5.90 11.81
N ARG A 68 3.03 6.61 10.70
CA ARG A 68 2.31 6.11 9.53
C ARG A 68 3.03 4.95 8.86
N VAL A 69 4.32 5.06 8.63
CA VAL A 69 5.12 4.01 7.97
C VAL A 69 5.44 2.88 8.96
N GLY A 70 6.05 3.19 10.09
CA GLY A 70 6.50 2.20 11.07
C GLY A 70 5.33 1.50 11.76
N SER A 71 4.44 2.26 12.43
CA SER A 71 3.40 1.65 13.27
C SER A 71 2.14 1.23 12.51
N THR A 72 1.96 1.63 11.23
CA THR A 72 0.79 1.25 10.44
C THR A 72 1.15 0.34 9.28
N HIS A 73 2.16 0.69 8.47
CA HIS A 73 2.46 -0.09 7.27
C HIS A 73 3.40 -1.27 7.54
N LEU A 74 4.36 -1.11 8.43
CA LEU A 74 5.36 -2.13 8.75
C LEU A 74 5.13 -2.81 10.11
N ALA A 75 3.93 -2.70 10.66
CA ALA A 75 3.52 -3.39 11.90
C ALA A 75 2.52 -4.50 11.61
N ASP A 76 2.62 -5.58 12.37
CA ASP A 76 1.70 -6.72 12.29
C ASP A 76 0.27 -6.33 12.73
N GLY A 77 -0.71 -7.06 12.20
CA GLY A 77 -2.13 -6.83 12.53
C GLY A 77 -2.72 -5.55 11.94
N LYS A 78 -2.03 -4.90 11.01
CA LYS A 78 -2.42 -3.59 10.44
C LYS A 78 -2.95 -3.65 9.01
N THR A 79 -3.07 -4.83 8.40
CA THR A 79 -3.51 -4.94 6.99
C THR A 79 -4.86 -4.28 6.78
N GLY A 80 -5.82 -4.44 7.69
CA GLY A 80 -7.13 -3.78 7.62
C GLY A 80 -7.07 -2.24 7.61
N ASN A 81 -6.02 -1.63 8.15
CA ASN A 81 -5.83 -0.18 8.24
C ASN A 81 -4.86 0.39 7.18
N SER A 82 -4.28 -0.47 6.36
CA SER A 82 -3.24 -0.10 5.40
C SER A 82 -3.62 -0.51 3.98
N THR A 83 -3.81 0.47 3.10
CA THR A 83 -4.10 0.20 1.69
C THR A 83 -2.95 -0.53 1.00
N VAL A 84 -1.70 -0.13 1.26
CA VAL A 84 -0.54 -0.79 0.66
C VAL A 84 -0.42 -2.24 1.12
N ARG A 85 -0.61 -2.53 2.43
CA ARG A 85 -0.61 -3.92 2.94
C ARG A 85 -1.70 -4.77 2.27
N ARG A 86 -2.95 -4.28 2.22
CA ARG A 86 -4.03 -4.99 1.51
C ARG A 86 -3.70 -5.27 0.05
N THR A 87 -3.06 -4.32 -0.62
CA THR A 87 -2.70 -4.49 -2.03
C THR A 87 -1.59 -5.52 -2.20
N LEU A 88 -0.53 -5.44 -1.39
CA LEU A 88 0.56 -6.41 -1.42
C LEU A 88 0.08 -7.82 -1.04
N ALA A 89 -0.69 -7.95 0.04
CA ALA A 89 -1.31 -9.23 0.42
C ALA A 89 -2.12 -9.84 -0.72
N ALA A 90 -2.86 -9.00 -1.47
CA ALA A 90 -3.66 -9.46 -2.60
C ALA A 90 -2.83 -9.94 -3.79
N LEU A 91 -1.73 -9.25 -4.09
CA LEU A 91 -0.82 -9.64 -5.17
C LEU A 91 -0.02 -10.90 -4.82
N LEU A 92 0.33 -11.08 -3.55
CA LEU A 92 0.98 -12.27 -3.01
C LEU A 92 0.01 -13.43 -2.71
N ASP A 93 -1.28 -13.26 -3.01
CA ASP A 93 -2.38 -14.21 -2.80
C ASP A 93 -2.45 -14.80 -1.37
N MET A 94 -2.19 -13.96 -0.37
CA MET A 94 -2.19 -14.34 1.04
C MET A 94 -3.59 -14.69 1.56
N ASP A 95 -3.68 -15.40 2.69
CA ASP A 95 -4.97 -15.81 3.24
C ASP A 95 -5.64 -14.70 4.04
N SER A 96 -6.76 -14.20 3.53
CA SER A 96 -7.50 -13.07 4.10
C SER A 96 -8.66 -13.52 5.00
N CYS A 97 -8.96 -12.69 5.98
CA CYS A 97 -10.10 -12.84 6.89
C CYS A 97 -10.82 -11.49 7.08
N PRO A 98 -12.01 -11.46 7.68
CA PRO A 98 -12.60 -10.20 8.13
C PRO A 98 -11.63 -9.47 9.05
N ARG A 99 -11.53 -8.14 8.90
CA ARG A 99 -10.64 -7.34 9.74
C ARG A 99 -10.94 -7.61 11.21
N PRO A 100 -9.94 -7.95 12.05
CA PRO A 100 -10.13 -8.14 13.48
C PRO A 100 -10.81 -6.92 14.11
N ASN A 101 -11.77 -7.17 14.98
CA ASN A 101 -12.55 -6.14 15.68
C ASN A 101 -12.97 -6.63 17.06
N ASN A 102 -13.44 -5.72 17.90
CA ASN A 102 -13.90 -6.03 19.27
C ASN A 102 -15.42 -6.21 19.36
N ILE A 103 -16.13 -6.40 18.24
CA ILE A 103 -17.58 -6.54 18.19
C ILE A 103 -17.91 -8.00 18.31
N SER A 104 -18.57 -8.40 19.42
CA SER A 104 -18.92 -9.80 19.68
C SER A 104 -19.98 -10.36 18.74
N SER A 105 -20.85 -9.51 18.20
CA SER A 105 -21.92 -9.89 17.26
C SER A 105 -22.10 -8.78 16.21
N PRO A 106 -21.23 -8.74 15.19
CA PRO A 106 -21.31 -7.69 14.20
C PRO A 106 -22.58 -7.82 13.35
N THR A 107 -23.21 -6.69 13.05
CA THR A 107 -24.33 -6.63 12.09
C THR A 107 -23.85 -6.95 10.67
N HIS A 108 -24.79 -7.26 9.76
CA HIS A 108 -24.48 -7.49 8.35
C HIS A 108 -23.68 -6.33 7.72
N GLY A 109 -24.09 -5.09 8.00
CA GLY A 109 -23.38 -3.89 7.49
C GLY A 109 -21.96 -3.77 8.04
N GLN A 110 -21.73 -4.10 9.32
CA GLN A 110 -20.40 -4.13 9.91
C GLN A 110 -19.53 -5.24 9.31
N LEU A 111 -20.09 -6.43 9.05
CA LEU A 111 -19.37 -7.51 8.37
C LEU A 111 -18.96 -7.09 6.95
N LEU A 112 -19.81 -6.39 6.21
CA LEU A 112 -19.47 -5.84 4.90
C LEU A 112 -18.30 -4.86 4.98
N ASP A 113 -18.25 -3.97 5.98
CA ASP A 113 -17.11 -3.07 6.20
C ASP A 113 -15.85 -3.85 6.57
N LEU A 114 -15.93 -4.76 7.53
CA LEU A 114 -14.80 -5.57 7.99
C LEU A 114 -14.19 -6.42 6.87
N THR A 115 -14.99 -6.88 5.93
CA THR A 115 -14.51 -7.64 4.77
C THR A 115 -14.03 -6.74 3.63
N SER A 116 -14.54 -5.53 3.50
CA SER A 116 -14.04 -4.52 2.55
C SER A 116 -12.65 -4.02 2.93
N HIS A 117 -12.38 -3.94 4.22
CA HIS A 117 -11.09 -3.61 4.82
C HIS A 117 -10.44 -4.84 5.45
N TYR A 118 -10.48 -5.98 4.75
CA TYR A 118 -10.01 -7.27 5.26
C TYR A 118 -8.64 -7.20 5.95
N GLY A 119 -8.44 -8.08 6.91
CA GLY A 119 -7.15 -8.40 7.52
C GLY A 119 -6.57 -9.69 6.95
N LEU A 120 -5.50 -10.16 7.56
CA LEU A 120 -4.90 -11.45 7.27
C LEU A 120 -5.00 -12.37 8.49
N GLU A 121 -4.98 -13.66 8.27
CA GLU A 121 -5.01 -14.64 9.35
C GLU A 121 -3.65 -14.80 10.02
N GLY A 122 -3.65 -14.82 11.36
CA GLY A 122 -2.56 -15.28 12.21
C GLY A 122 -1.15 -14.95 11.69
N ALA A 123 -0.44 -15.98 11.29
CA ALA A 123 0.95 -15.87 10.81
C ALA A 123 1.11 -15.08 9.49
N GLU A 124 0.05 -14.90 8.70
CA GLU A 124 0.13 -14.18 7.42
C GLU A 124 0.42 -12.68 7.63
N GLU A 125 -0.02 -12.09 8.74
CA GLU A 125 0.33 -10.70 9.08
C GLU A 125 1.85 -10.53 9.27
N GLY A 126 2.48 -11.44 10.03
CA GLY A 126 3.93 -11.45 10.23
C GLY A 126 4.69 -11.71 8.93
N ARG A 127 4.25 -12.71 8.14
CA ARG A 127 4.84 -13.00 6.82
C ARG A 127 4.80 -11.80 5.88
N LEU A 128 3.70 -11.05 5.87
CA LEU A 128 3.61 -9.84 5.06
C LEU A 128 4.57 -8.76 5.56
N THR A 129 4.67 -8.56 6.87
CA THR A 129 5.60 -7.59 7.45
C THR A 129 7.06 -7.94 7.14
N GLU A 130 7.44 -9.21 7.30
CA GLU A 130 8.75 -9.73 6.95
C GLU A 130 9.05 -9.51 5.46
N TRP A 131 8.12 -9.93 4.58
CA TRP A 131 8.25 -9.72 3.14
C TRP A 131 8.42 -8.25 2.78
N MET A 132 7.62 -7.35 3.36
CA MET A 132 7.74 -5.90 3.11
C MET A 132 9.10 -5.36 3.55
N THR A 133 9.60 -5.78 4.70
CA THR A 133 10.88 -5.35 5.26
C THR A 133 12.07 -5.84 4.42
N GLU A 134 11.97 -7.05 3.89
CA GLU A 134 13.03 -7.66 3.08
C GLU A 134 13.06 -7.14 1.64
N ASN A 135 11.90 -6.81 1.07
CA ASN A 135 11.75 -6.58 -0.35
C ASN A 135 11.48 -5.12 -0.73
N LEU A 136 11.18 -4.26 0.23
CA LEU A 136 10.89 -2.86 -0.04
C LEU A 136 11.92 -1.94 0.61
N VAL A 137 12.18 -0.83 -0.05
CA VAL A 137 12.90 0.31 0.52
C VAL A 137 11.98 1.51 0.65
N ILE A 138 12.24 2.35 1.64
CA ILE A 138 11.39 3.49 2.00
C ILE A 138 12.10 4.77 1.63
N ARG A 139 11.34 5.70 1.05
CA ARG A 139 11.74 7.08 0.88
C ARG A 139 10.74 7.99 1.54
N VAL A 140 11.21 9.10 2.04
CA VAL A 140 10.36 10.11 2.65
C VAL A 140 10.72 11.49 2.11
N ALA A 141 9.73 12.34 2.04
CA ALA A 141 9.85 13.77 1.78
C ALA A 141 9.07 14.50 2.88
N PRO A 142 9.73 14.84 4.00
CA PRO A 142 9.11 15.66 5.03
C PRO A 142 8.58 16.96 4.44
N SER A 143 7.43 17.41 4.88
CA SER A 143 6.81 18.61 4.34
C SER A 143 5.82 19.22 5.31
N ASP A 144 5.89 20.51 5.47
CA ASP A 144 4.91 21.34 6.15
C ASP A 144 3.80 21.87 5.21
N TRP A 145 3.83 21.43 3.94
CA TRP A 145 2.82 21.81 2.96
C TRP A 145 1.44 21.29 3.34
N THR A 146 0.48 22.18 3.39
CA THR A 146 -0.92 21.84 3.63
C THR A 146 -1.82 22.38 2.51
N PRO A 147 -2.76 21.60 1.99
CA PRO A 147 -3.04 20.18 2.36
C PRO A 147 -2.07 19.19 1.68
N LEU A 148 -1.52 18.25 2.46
CA LEU A 148 -0.66 17.17 1.94
C LEU A 148 -1.34 16.33 0.86
N GLU A 149 -2.67 16.28 0.84
CA GLU A 149 -3.42 15.58 -0.21
C GLU A 149 -3.18 16.16 -1.61
N ASP A 150 -3.00 17.46 -1.73
CA ASP A 150 -2.72 18.11 -3.02
C ASP A 150 -1.29 17.81 -3.48
N LEU A 151 -0.35 17.76 -2.53
CA LEU A 151 1.03 17.39 -2.81
C LEU A 151 1.11 15.89 -3.21
N GLU A 152 0.47 14.99 -2.46
CA GLU A 152 0.38 13.56 -2.79
C GLU A 152 -0.19 13.35 -4.20
N ARG A 153 -1.25 14.10 -4.54
CA ARG A 153 -1.89 14.06 -5.85
C ARG A 153 -0.95 14.50 -6.96
N ALA A 154 -0.25 15.61 -6.77
CA ALA A 154 0.68 16.14 -7.75
C ALA A 154 1.86 15.18 -7.98
N VAL A 155 2.43 14.62 -6.92
CA VAL A 155 3.51 13.64 -6.98
C VAL A 155 3.04 12.33 -7.62
N GLY A 156 1.88 11.82 -7.22
CA GLY A 156 1.28 10.62 -7.77
C GLY A 156 0.98 10.72 -9.28
N ALA A 157 0.56 11.90 -9.75
CA ALA A 157 0.35 12.14 -11.18
C ALA A 157 1.65 12.07 -12.00
N VAL A 158 2.78 12.44 -11.41
CA VAL A 158 4.10 12.37 -12.07
C VAL A 158 4.68 10.96 -12.03
N LEU A 159 4.61 10.29 -10.87
CA LEU A 159 5.29 9.01 -10.63
C LEU A 159 4.44 7.79 -11.00
N CYS A 160 3.11 7.94 -11.09
CA CYS A 160 2.14 6.90 -11.48
C CYS A 160 2.39 5.53 -10.80
N PRO A 161 2.38 5.44 -9.46
CA PRO A 161 2.71 4.22 -8.75
C PRO A 161 1.65 3.12 -8.98
N PRO A 162 2.06 1.87 -9.30
CA PRO A 162 1.15 0.79 -9.67
C PRO A 162 0.21 0.35 -8.55
N LEU A 163 0.62 0.43 -7.29
CA LEU A 163 -0.20 0.00 -6.16
C LEU A 163 -1.19 1.06 -5.69
N ASP A 164 -1.07 2.28 -6.19
CA ASP A 164 -2.02 3.34 -5.88
C ASP A 164 -3.31 3.17 -6.67
N GLN A 165 -4.37 2.84 -5.93
CA GLN A 165 -5.69 2.55 -6.47
C GLN A 165 -6.69 3.69 -6.24
N ALA A 166 -6.20 4.90 -5.96
CA ALA A 166 -7.07 6.05 -5.76
C ALA A 166 -7.98 6.26 -6.97
N LYS A 167 -9.29 6.32 -6.73
CA LYS A 167 -10.33 6.51 -7.77
C LYS A 167 -10.31 7.90 -8.40
N LYS A 168 -9.34 8.72 -8.05
CA LYS A 168 -9.30 10.13 -8.48
C LYS A 168 -8.84 10.22 -9.93
N PRO A 169 -9.57 10.90 -10.82
CA PRO A 169 -9.25 10.99 -12.25
C PRO A 169 -7.93 11.73 -12.55
N LEU A 170 -7.27 12.24 -11.53
CA LEU A 170 -6.08 13.09 -11.64
C LEU A 170 -4.76 12.31 -11.79
N TRP A 171 -4.76 10.98 -11.62
CA TRP A 171 -3.55 10.15 -11.64
C TRP A 171 -3.26 9.54 -13.02
N GLY A 172 -3.94 9.97 -14.06
CA GLY A 172 -3.72 9.46 -15.42
C GLY A 172 -4.10 7.97 -15.59
N PRO A 173 -3.87 7.41 -16.76
CA PRO A 173 -4.09 5.98 -17.01
C PRO A 173 -3.07 5.15 -16.24
N ASN A 174 -3.57 4.25 -15.37
CA ASN A 174 -2.78 3.29 -14.62
C ASN A 174 -3.09 1.88 -15.16
N PRO A 175 -2.21 1.26 -15.96
CA PRO A 175 -2.45 -0.05 -16.56
C PRO A 175 -2.55 -1.16 -15.50
N TRP A 176 -1.93 -1.00 -14.34
CA TRP A 176 -1.99 -1.98 -13.24
C TRP A 176 -3.30 -1.92 -12.44
N ARG A 177 -4.15 -0.91 -12.66
CA ARG A 177 -5.39 -0.74 -11.89
C ARG A 177 -6.29 -1.97 -11.94
N GLN A 178 -6.49 -2.53 -13.12
CA GLN A 178 -7.37 -3.70 -13.27
C GLN A 178 -6.79 -4.95 -12.60
N PRO A 179 -5.56 -5.40 -12.88
CA PRO A 179 -4.98 -6.56 -12.20
C PRO A 179 -4.95 -6.39 -10.67
N VAL A 180 -4.55 -5.24 -10.16
CA VAL A 180 -4.52 -4.96 -8.71
C VAL A 180 -5.94 -4.99 -8.11
N SER A 181 -6.91 -4.38 -8.80
CA SER A 181 -8.30 -4.38 -8.33
C SER A 181 -8.89 -5.80 -8.30
N CYS A 182 -8.63 -6.60 -9.33
CA CYS A 182 -9.04 -8.02 -9.37
C CYS A 182 -8.40 -8.84 -8.24
N ALA A 183 -7.11 -8.65 -7.98
CA ALA A 183 -6.43 -9.31 -6.87
C ALA A 183 -7.08 -8.95 -5.52
N ARG A 184 -7.31 -7.67 -5.25
CA ARG A 184 -7.96 -7.21 -4.02
C ARG A 184 -9.38 -7.73 -3.87
N GLU A 185 -10.13 -7.82 -4.97
CA GLU A 185 -11.48 -8.38 -4.95
C GLU A 185 -11.47 -9.86 -4.57
N ARG A 186 -10.53 -10.67 -5.09
CA ARG A 186 -10.39 -12.08 -4.70
C ARG A 186 -10.22 -12.24 -3.19
N LEU A 187 -9.35 -11.45 -2.55
CA LEU A 187 -9.17 -11.51 -1.11
C LEU A 187 -10.40 -11.02 -0.34
N ARG A 188 -11.07 -9.99 -0.84
CA ARG A 188 -12.33 -9.51 -0.25
C ARG A 188 -13.41 -10.59 -0.26
N LEU A 189 -13.59 -11.29 -1.36
CA LEU A 189 -14.54 -12.40 -1.49
C LEU A 189 -14.16 -13.57 -0.55
N ARG A 190 -12.87 -13.88 -0.42
CA ARG A 190 -12.38 -14.88 0.54
C ARG A 190 -12.74 -14.49 1.98
N ALA A 191 -12.50 -13.25 2.37
CA ALA A 191 -12.87 -12.74 3.68
C ALA A 191 -14.40 -12.77 3.92
N ARG A 192 -15.22 -12.48 2.89
CA ARG A 192 -16.68 -12.57 2.96
C ARG A 192 -17.17 -14.01 3.18
N ARG A 193 -16.61 -14.96 2.43
CA ARG A 193 -16.94 -16.38 2.64
C ARG A 193 -16.65 -16.83 4.07
N LYS A 194 -15.50 -16.44 4.61
CA LYS A 194 -15.17 -16.73 6.02
C LYS A 194 -16.09 -16.03 7.02
N ALA A 195 -16.69 -14.91 6.65
CA ALA A 195 -17.69 -14.21 7.45
C ALA A 195 -19.11 -14.77 7.29
N GLY A 196 -19.32 -15.76 6.42
CA GLY A 196 -20.66 -16.31 6.12
C GLY A 196 -21.57 -15.36 5.34
N LEU A 197 -20.98 -14.47 4.52
CA LEU A 197 -21.70 -13.49 3.69
C LEU A 197 -21.96 -13.97 2.25
N GLU A 198 -21.38 -15.09 1.86
CA GLU A 198 -21.49 -15.74 0.54
C GLU A 198 -21.61 -17.25 0.69
#